data_fb2f2ef9647196b8e954e911e2022208
#
_entry.id   fb2f2ef9647196b8e954e911e2022208
#
_cell.length_a   1.000
_cell.length_b   1.000
_cell.length_c   1.000
_cell.angle_alpha   90.00
_cell.angle_beta   90.00
_cell.angle_gamma   90.00
#
_symmetry.space_group_name_H-M   'P 1'
#
loop_
_entity.id
_entity.type
_entity.pdbx_description
1 polymer ?
#
loop_
_entity_poly.entity_id
_entity_poly.type
_entity_poly.pdbx_seq_one_letter_code
_entity_poly.pdbx_strand_id
1 'polypeptide(L)'
;GVALGAKVVEKHLTLRRADGGADAAFSMEPEEFKEMVDHIRMIEKAVGKVTYDLTPKQKKSREHSRSLFVAQDMKAGDVFTPENLRSVRPSCGLHTRYYEELLGKRITRDARLGTPMDWSLVDFTEKEQ
;
A
#
# COMPACT_ATOMS: atom_id res chain seq x y z
N GLY A 1 -20.05 -6.53 -18.25
CA GLY A 1 -19.90 -7.98 -17.94
C GLY A 1 -18.47 -8.33 -17.56
N VAL A 2 -17.47 -8.11 -18.43
CA VAL A 2 -16.08 -8.56 -18.21
C VAL A 2 -15.46 -7.94 -16.95
N ALA A 3 -15.61 -6.64 -16.74
CA ALA A 3 -15.12 -5.97 -15.52
C ALA A 3 -15.76 -6.52 -14.22
N LEU A 4 -16.92 -7.16 -14.32
CA LEU A 4 -17.63 -7.83 -13.23
C LEU A 4 -17.36 -9.34 -13.16
N GLY A 5 -16.40 -9.84 -13.95
CA GLY A 5 -15.95 -11.22 -13.89
C GLY A 5 -16.55 -12.17 -14.94
N ALA A 6 -17.28 -11.68 -15.92
CA ALA A 6 -17.77 -12.52 -17.02
C ALA A 6 -16.58 -13.15 -17.76
N LYS A 7 -16.66 -14.45 -18.03
CA LYS A 7 -15.63 -15.24 -18.73
C LYS A 7 -15.97 -15.55 -20.17
N VAL A 8 -17.24 -15.47 -20.52
CA VAL A 8 -17.77 -15.72 -21.85
C VAL A 8 -18.69 -14.58 -22.22
N VAL A 9 -18.54 -14.11 -23.46
CA VAL A 9 -19.42 -13.10 -24.05
C VAL A 9 -19.95 -13.68 -25.36
N GLU A 10 -21.26 -13.73 -25.50
CA GLU A 10 -21.96 -14.20 -26.70
C GLU A 10 -22.73 -13.06 -27.35
N LYS A 11 -22.65 -12.94 -28.66
CA LYS A 11 -23.38 -11.94 -29.46
C LYS A 11 -23.73 -12.53 -30.82
N HIS A 12 -24.93 -12.20 -31.31
CA HIS A 12 -25.31 -12.48 -32.69
C HIS A 12 -24.45 -11.66 -33.66
N LEU A 13 -24.02 -12.28 -34.76
CA LEU A 13 -23.19 -11.69 -35.79
C LEU A 13 -23.91 -11.80 -37.14
N THR A 14 -23.94 -10.73 -37.91
CA THR A 14 -24.33 -10.70 -39.34
C THR A 14 -23.26 -10.01 -40.14
N LEU A 15 -23.14 -10.35 -41.45
CA LEU A 15 -22.18 -9.65 -42.32
C LEU A 15 -22.63 -8.22 -42.58
N ARG A 16 -23.93 -8.03 -42.85
CA ARG A 16 -24.57 -6.70 -43.05
C ARG A 16 -26.03 -6.80 -42.60
N ARG A 17 -26.46 -5.91 -41.73
CA ARG A 17 -27.88 -5.83 -41.30
C ARG A 17 -28.81 -5.56 -42.48
N ALA A 18 -28.34 -4.82 -43.52
CA ALA A 18 -29.08 -4.49 -44.71
C ALA A 18 -29.45 -5.72 -45.58
N ASP A 19 -28.72 -6.84 -45.42
CA ASP A 19 -29.01 -8.08 -46.14
C ASP A 19 -30.24 -8.80 -45.57
N GLY A 20 -30.74 -8.36 -44.41
CA GLY A 20 -31.93 -8.94 -43.77
C GLY A 20 -31.66 -10.25 -43.05
N GLY A 21 -32.73 -10.86 -42.59
CA GLY A 21 -32.71 -12.11 -41.80
C GLY A 21 -33.42 -11.94 -40.45
N ALA A 22 -33.79 -13.06 -39.86
CA ALA A 22 -34.62 -13.07 -38.63
C ALA A 22 -33.98 -12.28 -37.48
N ASP A 23 -32.66 -12.34 -37.30
CA ASP A 23 -31.93 -11.75 -36.22
C ASP A 23 -31.03 -10.55 -36.63
N ALA A 24 -31.09 -10.14 -37.92
CA ALA A 24 -30.19 -9.13 -38.46
C ALA A 24 -30.27 -7.78 -37.70
N ALA A 25 -31.47 -7.38 -37.32
CA ALA A 25 -31.70 -6.07 -36.68
C ALA A 25 -30.93 -5.85 -35.36
N PHE A 26 -30.68 -6.90 -34.62
CA PHE A 26 -29.96 -6.83 -33.32
C PHE A 26 -28.61 -7.53 -33.34
N SER A 27 -28.17 -8.08 -34.47
CA SER A 27 -26.85 -8.66 -34.66
C SER A 27 -25.79 -7.58 -34.81
N MET A 28 -24.60 -7.85 -34.39
CA MET A 28 -23.40 -7.01 -34.60
C MET A 28 -22.87 -7.27 -36.02
N GLU A 29 -22.41 -6.21 -36.66
CA GLU A 29 -21.61 -6.31 -37.88
C GLU A 29 -20.12 -6.57 -37.53
N PRO A 30 -19.26 -7.01 -38.47
CA PRO A 30 -17.91 -7.43 -38.18
C PRO A 30 -17.06 -6.37 -37.44
N GLU A 31 -17.19 -5.09 -37.83
CA GLU A 31 -16.46 -3.99 -37.23
C GLU A 31 -16.90 -3.76 -35.79
N GLU A 32 -18.18 -3.80 -35.51
CA GLU A 32 -18.74 -3.66 -34.15
C GLU A 32 -18.32 -4.83 -33.27
N PHE A 33 -18.31 -6.05 -33.82
CA PHE A 33 -17.85 -7.23 -33.09
C PHE A 33 -16.37 -7.14 -32.75
N LYS A 34 -15.56 -6.68 -33.73
CA LYS A 34 -14.12 -6.43 -33.49
C LYS A 34 -13.90 -5.40 -32.40
N GLU A 35 -14.61 -4.26 -32.45
CA GLU A 35 -14.51 -3.22 -31.42
C GLU A 35 -14.86 -3.76 -30.04
N MET A 36 -15.92 -4.57 -29.94
CA MET A 36 -16.27 -5.24 -28.68
C MET A 36 -15.12 -6.12 -28.16
N VAL A 37 -14.50 -6.91 -29.04
CA VAL A 37 -13.34 -7.75 -28.65
C VAL A 37 -12.17 -6.90 -28.17
N ASP A 38 -11.84 -5.83 -28.89
CA ASP A 38 -10.74 -4.93 -28.52
C ASP A 38 -10.99 -4.27 -27.15
N HIS A 39 -12.23 -3.84 -26.90
CA HIS A 39 -12.64 -3.30 -25.59
C HIS A 39 -12.56 -4.34 -24.48
N ILE A 40 -12.97 -5.59 -24.72
CA ILE A 40 -12.82 -6.69 -23.76
C ILE A 40 -11.33 -6.87 -23.39
N ARG A 41 -10.44 -6.92 -24.37
CA ARG A 41 -8.98 -7.07 -24.13
C ARG A 41 -8.40 -5.87 -23.38
N MET A 42 -8.89 -4.68 -23.63
CA MET A 42 -8.51 -3.48 -22.88
C MET A 42 -8.96 -3.57 -21.41
N ILE A 43 -10.19 -4.00 -21.16
CA ILE A 43 -10.73 -4.14 -19.80
C ILE A 43 -9.99 -5.22 -19.04
N GLU A 44 -9.68 -6.36 -19.65
CA GLU A 44 -8.88 -7.43 -19.01
C GLU A 44 -7.52 -6.91 -18.49
N LYS A 45 -6.87 -6.02 -19.27
CA LYS A 45 -5.62 -5.38 -18.84
C LYS A 45 -5.84 -4.34 -17.75
N ALA A 46 -6.93 -3.57 -17.84
CA ALA A 46 -7.24 -2.49 -16.90
C ALA A 46 -7.67 -2.99 -15.51
N VAL A 47 -8.39 -4.09 -15.44
CA VAL A 47 -8.84 -4.71 -14.18
C VAL A 47 -7.64 -5.18 -13.34
N GLY A 48 -6.58 -5.71 -13.97
CA GLY A 48 -5.36 -6.15 -13.31
C GLY A 48 -5.62 -7.20 -12.22
N LYS A 49 -4.84 -7.15 -11.18
CA LYS A 49 -5.00 -7.99 -9.98
C LYS A 49 -4.78 -7.18 -8.72
N VAL A 50 -5.48 -7.53 -7.65
CA VAL A 50 -5.19 -6.98 -6.32
C VAL A 50 -3.82 -7.47 -5.87
N THR A 51 -2.94 -6.55 -5.51
CA THR A 51 -1.61 -6.86 -4.95
C THR A 51 -1.23 -5.80 -3.92
N TYR A 52 -0.56 -6.24 -2.86
CA TYR A 52 0.03 -5.39 -1.83
C TYR A 52 1.57 -5.33 -1.96
N ASP A 53 2.13 -5.96 -2.99
CA ASP A 53 3.56 -5.93 -3.26
C ASP A 53 4.01 -4.51 -3.62
N LEU A 54 5.10 -4.09 -3.01
CA LEU A 54 5.64 -2.77 -3.26
C LEU A 54 6.47 -2.75 -4.55
N THR A 55 6.15 -1.80 -5.41
CA THR A 55 7.00 -1.49 -6.57
C THR A 55 8.36 -0.95 -6.12
N PRO A 56 9.40 -1.03 -6.97
CA PRO A 56 10.72 -0.44 -6.65
C PRO A 56 10.64 1.04 -6.26
N LYS A 57 9.79 1.82 -6.93
CA LYS A 57 9.56 3.24 -6.62
C LYS A 57 8.95 3.42 -5.22
N GLN A 58 7.98 2.60 -4.85
CA GLN A 58 7.36 2.65 -3.52
C GLN A 58 8.34 2.23 -2.42
N LYS A 59 9.19 1.21 -2.67
CA LYS A 59 10.26 0.80 -1.73
C LYS A 59 11.21 1.96 -1.47
N LYS A 60 11.71 2.62 -2.53
CA LYS A 60 12.56 3.81 -2.42
C LYS A 60 11.87 4.97 -1.68
N SER A 61 10.58 5.21 -1.95
CA SER A 61 9.82 6.24 -1.26
C SER A 61 9.66 5.97 0.25
N ARG A 62 9.65 4.69 0.67
CA ARG A 62 9.60 4.32 2.09
C ARG A 62 10.84 4.72 2.89
N GLU A 63 12.00 4.85 2.26
CA GLU A 63 13.23 5.33 2.91
C GLU A 63 13.05 6.75 3.49
N HIS A 64 12.13 7.53 2.94
CA HIS A 64 11.76 8.86 3.41
C HIS A 64 10.55 8.87 4.36
N SER A 65 10.08 7.70 4.82
CA SER A 65 9.00 7.61 5.80
C SER A 65 9.48 8.10 7.16
N ARG A 66 8.55 8.30 8.08
CA ARG A 66 8.87 8.66 9.46
C ARG A 66 9.26 7.42 10.27
N SER A 67 10.15 7.63 11.22
CA SER A 67 10.47 6.68 12.28
C SER A 67 10.69 7.42 13.61
N LEU A 68 10.92 6.67 14.67
CA LEU A 68 11.09 7.24 16.02
C LEU A 68 12.55 7.60 16.27
N PHE A 69 12.75 8.74 16.91
CA PHE A 69 14.04 9.29 17.27
C PHE A 69 14.02 9.87 18.68
N VAL A 70 15.17 9.82 19.33
CA VAL A 70 15.45 10.60 20.53
C VAL A 70 15.44 12.09 20.17
N ALA A 71 14.61 12.88 20.85
CA ALA A 71 14.38 14.30 20.56
C ALA A 71 15.05 15.24 21.57
N GLN A 72 15.67 14.71 22.60
CA GLN A 72 16.53 15.43 23.58
C GLN A 72 17.60 14.46 24.05
N ASP A 73 18.74 14.98 24.53
CA ASP A 73 19.75 14.13 25.13
C ASP A 73 19.17 13.39 26.34
N MET A 74 19.38 12.08 26.40
CA MET A 74 18.87 11.19 27.45
C MET A 74 20.01 10.42 28.11
N LYS A 75 19.85 10.19 29.42
CA LYS A 75 20.73 9.32 30.21
C LYS A 75 20.09 7.95 30.42
N ALA A 76 20.94 6.94 30.64
CA ALA A 76 20.45 5.62 30.99
C ALA A 76 19.49 5.69 32.21
N GLY A 77 18.31 5.09 32.03
CA GLY A 77 17.23 5.10 33.01
C GLY A 77 16.22 6.23 32.88
N ASP A 78 16.45 7.23 32.02
CA ASP A 78 15.45 8.25 31.72
C ASP A 78 14.21 7.64 31.08
N VAL A 79 13.05 8.24 31.35
CA VAL A 79 11.76 7.76 30.84
C VAL A 79 11.44 8.42 29.51
N PHE A 80 10.95 7.64 28.54
CA PHE A 80 10.45 8.20 27.28
C PHE A 80 9.15 8.98 27.50
N THR A 81 9.14 10.22 27.02
CA THR A 81 8.02 11.18 27.10
C THR A 81 7.75 11.77 25.72
N PRO A 82 6.61 12.47 25.51
CA PRO A 82 6.36 13.16 24.25
C PRO A 82 7.39 14.25 23.90
N GLU A 83 8.15 14.76 24.86
CA GLU A 83 9.17 15.79 24.68
C GLU A 83 10.47 15.21 24.12
N ASN A 84 10.87 14.02 24.62
CA ASN A 84 12.16 13.41 24.28
C ASN A 84 12.07 12.26 23.25
N LEU A 85 10.87 11.85 22.85
CA LEU A 85 10.63 10.85 21.80
C LEU A 85 9.77 11.46 20.69
N ARG A 86 10.24 11.47 19.45
CA ARG A 86 9.53 12.06 18.33
C ARG A 86 9.52 11.18 17.08
N SER A 87 8.45 11.34 16.31
CA SER A 87 8.31 10.75 14.97
C SER A 87 8.76 11.75 13.92
N VAL A 88 9.94 11.53 13.33
CA VAL A 88 10.53 12.38 12.28
C VAL A 88 11.05 11.53 11.12
N ARG A 89 11.50 12.14 10.05
CA ARG A 89 12.20 11.50 8.93
C ARG A 89 13.71 11.50 9.16
N PRO A 90 14.44 10.51 8.61
CA PRO A 90 14.08 9.39 7.73
C PRO A 90 13.61 8.14 8.48
N SER A 91 13.40 7.03 7.74
CA SER A 91 12.92 5.75 8.29
C SER A 91 14.06 4.83 8.77
N CYS A 92 15.02 5.36 9.51
CA CYS A 92 16.15 4.59 10.04
C CYS A 92 15.99 4.18 11.52
N GLY A 93 14.95 4.65 12.20
CA GLY A 93 14.60 4.23 13.55
C GLY A 93 13.40 3.28 13.60
N LEU A 94 12.93 2.93 14.79
CA LEU A 94 11.75 2.11 14.99
C LEU A 94 10.52 2.73 14.29
N HIS A 95 9.63 1.87 13.79
CA HIS A 95 8.42 2.31 13.13
C HIS A 95 7.50 3.11 14.09
N THR A 96 6.87 4.15 13.59
CA THR A 96 6.03 5.09 14.37
C THR A 96 4.87 4.43 15.12
N ARG A 97 4.40 3.27 14.71
CA ARG A 97 3.34 2.50 15.40
C ARG A 97 3.69 2.11 16.84
N TYR A 98 5.00 2.08 17.17
CA TYR A 98 5.48 1.74 18.50
C TYR A 98 5.56 2.95 19.45
N TYR A 99 5.13 4.14 18.99
CA TYR A 99 5.26 5.36 19.78
C TYR A 99 4.62 5.24 21.16
N GLU A 100 3.35 4.87 21.20
CA GLU A 100 2.59 4.74 22.45
C GLU A 100 3.13 3.61 23.36
N GLU A 101 3.66 2.55 22.75
CA GLU A 101 4.27 1.43 23.49
C GLU A 101 5.56 1.83 24.21
N LEU A 102 6.29 2.80 23.64
CA LEU A 102 7.56 3.27 24.20
C LEU A 102 7.38 4.32 25.30
N LEU A 103 6.30 5.09 25.24
CA LEU A 103 6.03 6.11 26.27
C LEU A 103 5.93 5.46 27.66
N GLY A 104 6.63 6.05 28.63
CA GLY A 104 6.72 5.54 30.00
C GLY A 104 7.77 4.46 30.23
N LYS A 105 8.32 3.82 29.18
CA LYS A 105 9.48 2.91 29.31
C LYS A 105 10.76 3.70 29.52
N ARG A 106 11.83 3.02 29.96
CA ARG A 106 13.13 3.63 30.23
C ARG A 106 14.11 3.34 29.10
N ILE A 107 15.03 4.28 28.90
CA ILE A 107 16.18 4.07 28.00
C ILE A 107 17.27 3.26 28.72
N THR A 108 17.88 2.30 28.01
CA THR A 108 18.90 1.39 28.60
C THR A 108 20.27 2.03 28.71
N ARG A 109 20.59 3.04 27.90
CA ARG A 109 21.91 3.71 27.82
C ARG A 109 21.76 5.15 27.37
N ASP A 110 22.80 5.93 27.59
CA ASP A 110 22.87 7.32 27.11
C ASP A 110 22.63 7.41 25.61
N ALA A 111 21.83 8.37 25.19
CA ALA A 111 21.56 8.68 23.79
C ALA A 111 21.47 10.18 23.58
N ARG A 112 21.99 10.69 22.45
CA ARG A 112 21.92 12.09 22.09
C ARG A 112 20.69 12.40 21.26
N LEU A 113 20.30 13.65 21.27
CA LEU A 113 19.33 14.20 20.30
C LEU A 113 19.66 13.73 18.87
N GLY A 114 18.64 13.23 18.14
CA GLY A 114 18.79 12.73 16.77
C GLY A 114 19.23 11.27 16.67
N THR A 115 19.40 10.55 17.80
CA THR A 115 19.64 9.09 17.78
C THR A 115 18.39 8.37 17.27
N PRO A 116 18.45 7.56 16.18
CA PRO A 116 17.35 6.71 15.79
C PRO A 116 17.00 5.71 16.88
N MET A 117 15.72 5.52 17.15
CA MET A 117 15.28 4.52 18.11
C MET A 117 15.54 3.10 17.59
N ASP A 118 16.02 2.27 18.49
CA ASP A 118 16.26 0.85 18.29
C ASP A 118 15.80 0.07 19.54
N TRP A 119 15.39 -1.18 19.38
CA TRP A 119 14.92 -1.99 20.50
C TRP A 119 15.97 -2.19 21.61
N SER A 120 17.25 -2.12 21.27
CA SER A 120 18.33 -2.19 22.28
C SER A 120 18.39 -0.97 23.20
N LEU A 121 17.74 0.13 22.81
CA LEU A 121 17.61 1.34 23.65
C LEU A 121 16.42 1.27 24.62
N VAL A 122 15.59 0.25 24.56
CA VAL A 122 14.35 0.16 25.33
C VAL A 122 14.50 -0.87 26.45
N ASP A 123 14.25 -0.44 27.67
CA ASP A 123 14.19 -1.33 28.83
C ASP A 123 12.80 -1.97 28.93
N PHE A 124 12.75 -3.28 28.78
CA PHE A 124 11.53 -4.09 28.92
C PHE A 124 11.40 -4.74 30.29
N THR A 125 12.33 -4.47 31.23
CA THR A 125 12.17 -4.95 32.58
C THR A 125 11.03 -4.21 33.27
N GLU A 126 9.84 -4.82 33.29
CA GLU A 126 8.74 -4.35 34.12
C GLU A 126 9.19 -4.46 35.59
N LYS A 127 9.23 -3.34 36.30
CA LYS A 127 9.19 -3.41 37.74
C LYS A 127 7.77 -3.83 38.11
N GLU A 128 7.59 -5.11 38.45
CA GLU A 128 6.43 -5.52 39.24
C GLU A 128 6.28 -4.55 40.41
N GLN A 129 5.21 -3.79 40.42
CA GLN A 129 4.71 -3.09 41.61
C GLN A 129 3.54 -3.88 42.17
#